data_faee3660d6ffb4926daa442ff972f68e
#
_entry.id   faee3660d6ffb4926daa442ff972f68e
#
_cell.length_a   1.000
_cell.length_b   1.000
_cell.length_c   1.000
_cell.angle_alpha   90.00
_cell.angle_beta   90.00
_cell.angle_gamma   90.00
#
_symmetry.space_group_name_H-M   'P 1'
#
loop_
_entity.id
_entity.type
_entity.pdbx_description
1 polymer ?
#
loop_
_entity_poly.entity_id
_entity_poly.type
_entity_poly.pdbx_seq_one_letter_code
_entity_poly.pdbx_strand_id
1 'polypeptide(L)' 'MNKYTCTRMSISDIYFATLIAESDDQAKEMAIAECQKRGYGDSRPRNWSVRVLEADIEGPAQVLDCGHREA' A
#
# COMPACT_ATOMS: atom_id res chain seq x y z
N MET A 1 -8.68 -12.40 -5.76
CA MET A 1 -7.89 -11.28 -5.20
C MET A 1 -7.27 -10.43 -6.29
N ASN A 2 -6.85 -9.24 -5.95
CA ASN A 2 -6.18 -8.34 -6.89
C ASN A 2 -4.83 -7.93 -6.33
N LYS A 3 -3.91 -7.61 -7.25
CA LYS A 3 -2.63 -7.03 -6.88
C LYS A 3 -2.73 -5.52 -7.00
N TYR A 4 -2.33 -4.83 -5.95
CA TYR A 4 -2.44 -3.36 -5.86
C TYR A 4 -1.09 -2.72 -5.63
N THR A 5 -0.94 -1.50 -6.11
CA THR A 5 0.10 -0.61 -5.62
C THR A 5 -0.58 0.52 -4.85
N CYS A 6 -0.09 0.75 -3.64
CA CYS A 6 -0.58 1.80 -2.77
C CYS A 6 0.54 2.81 -2.58
N THR A 7 0.23 4.08 -2.75
CA THR A 7 1.24 5.14 -2.71
C THR A 7 0.74 6.29 -1.83
N ARG A 8 1.64 6.81 -1.01
CA ARG A 8 1.40 8.03 -0.25
C ARG A 8 2.54 9.00 -0.53
N MET A 9 2.20 10.18 -1.00
CA MET A 9 3.20 11.22 -1.30
C MET A 9 3.23 12.25 -0.16
N SER A 10 4.43 12.61 0.26
CA SER A 10 4.65 13.71 1.19
C SER A 10 5.55 14.74 0.52
N ILE A 11 5.90 15.80 1.24
CA ILE A 11 6.74 16.88 0.71
C ILE A 11 8.11 16.35 0.26
N SER A 12 8.68 15.43 1.01
CA SER A 12 10.05 14.97 0.78
C SER A 12 10.17 13.50 0.39
N ASP A 13 9.12 12.71 0.62
CA ASP A 13 9.19 11.27 0.45
C ASP A 13 7.99 10.71 -0.27
N ILE A 14 8.19 9.56 -0.91
CA ILE A 14 7.10 8.73 -1.44
C ILE A 14 7.17 7.39 -0.71
N TYR A 15 6.07 7.01 -0.08
CA TYR A 15 5.92 5.70 0.53
C TYR A 15 5.08 4.82 -0.38
N PHE A 16 5.46 3.57 -0.51
CA PHE A 16 4.73 2.67 -1.38
C PHE A 16 4.63 1.27 -0.79
N ALA A 17 3.59 0.56 -1.22
CA ALA A 17 3.43 -0.86 -0.92
C ALA A 17 2.82 -1.54 -2.13
N THR A 18 3.34 -2.71 -2.48
CA THR A 18 2.75 -3.60 -3.46
C THR A 18 2.21 -4.80 -2.70
N LEU A 19 0.93 -5.11 -2.91
CA LEU A 19 0.29 -6.12 -2.10
C LEU A 19 -0.87 -6.80 -2.82
N ILE A 20 -1.33 -7.90 -2.24
CA ILE A 20 -2.49 -8.65 -2.70
C ILE A 20 -3.61 -8.48 -1.68
N ALA A 21 -4.79 -8.07 -2.13
CA ALA A 21 -5.94 -7.82 -1.26
C ALA A 21 -7.25 -8.09 -2.01
N GLU A 22 -8.36 -8.13 -1.29
CA GLU A 22 -9.68 -8.35 -1.85
C GLU A 22 -10.33 -7.08 -2.41
N SER A 23 -9.98 -5.93 -1.85
CA SER A 23 -10.59 -4.65 -2.20
C SER A 23 -9.61 -3.51 -2.02
N ASP A 24 -9.97 -2.35 -2.56
CA ASP A 24 -9.18 -1.12 -2.39
C ASP A 24 -9.06 -0.75 -0.91
N ASP A 25 -10.14 -0.88 -0.16
CA ASP A 25 -10.14 -0.54 1.27
C ASP A 25 -9.21 -1.46 2.05
N GLN A 26 -9.26 -2.76 1.79
CA GLN A 26 -8.35 -3.70 2.43
C GLN A 26 -6.90 -3.39 2.05
N ALA A 27 -6.65 -3.05 0.78
CA ALA A 27 -5.31 -2.70 0.32
C ALA A 27 -4.76 -1.49 1.08
N LYS A 28 -5.57 -0.44 1.27
CA LYS A 28 -5.16 0.73 2.05
C LYS A 28 -4.85 0.37 3.50
N GLU A 29 -5.72 -0.40 4.13
CA GLU A 29 -5.50 -0.84 5.51
C GLU A 29 -4.20 -1.60 5.67
N MET A 30 -3.91 -2.50 4.75
CA MET A 30 -2.68 -3.29 4.77
C MET A 30 -1.45 -2.41 4.56
N ALA A 31 -1.52 -1.46 3.63
CA ALA A 31 -0.41 -0.55 3.37
C ALA A 31 -0.12 0.33 4.59
N ILE A 32 -1.17 0.87 5.21
CA ILE A 32 -1.04 1.70 6.40
C ILE A 32 -0.43 0.90 7.56
N ALA A 33 -0.93 -0.31 7.79
CA ALA A 33 -0.42 -1.17 8.85
C ALA A 33 1.07 -1.49 8.66
N GLU A 34 1.48 -1.76 7.42
CA GLU A 34 2.87 -2.04 7.12
C GLU A 34 3.76 -0.81 7.33
N CYS A 35 3.28 0.37 6.94
CA CYS A 35 4.01 1.62 7.17
C CYS A 35 4.15 1.92 8.66
N GLN A 36 3.11 1.70 9.44
CA GLN A 36 3.18 1.89 10.90
C GLN A 36 4.18 0.93 11.54
N LYS A 37 4.17 -0.31 11.09
CA LYS A 37 5.09 -1.34 11.58
C LYS A 37 6.54 -0.96 11.31
N ARG A 38 6.81 -0.28 10.19
CA ARG A 38 8.15 0.18 9.81
C ARG A 38 8.49 1.57 10.35
N GLY A 39 7.56 2.24 11.01
CA GLY A 39 7.78 3.57 11.55
C GLY A 39 7.73 4.70 10.54
N TYR A 40 7.04 4.51 9.43
CA TYR A 40 6.99 5.52 8.35
C TYR A 40 5.95 6.62 8.57
N GLY A 41 5.29 6.69 9.69
CA GLY A 41 4.51 7.87 10.06
C GLY A 41 3.03 7.82 9.69
N ASP A 42 2.55 8.74 8.85
CA ASP A 42 1.14 9.06 8.68
C ASP A 42 0.26 7.86 8.30
N SER A 43 -0.80 7.64 9.08
CA SER A 43 -1.73 6.53 8.94
C SER A 43 -3.09 6.93 8.38
N ARG A 44 -3.24 8.14 7.85
CA ARG A 44 -4.53 8.62 7.36
C ARG A 44 -4.85 8.02 5.99
N PRO A 45 -5.95 7.25 5.86
CA PRO A 45 -6.28 6.60 4.57
C PRO A 45 -6.42 7.56 3.40
N ARG A 46 -6.92 8.76 3.63
CA ARG A 46 -7.14 9.77 2.58
C ARG A 46 -5.86 10.22 1.88
N ASN A 47 -4.70 9.99 2.51
CA ASN A 47 -3.41 10.38 1.94
C ASN A 47 -2.82 9.28 1.05
N TRP A 48 -3.50 8.16 0.97
CA TRP A 48 -3.05 7.02 0.18
C TRP A 48 -3.84 6.89 -1.11
N SER A 49 -3.13 6.62 -2.19
CA SER A 49 -3.73 6.29 -3.50
C SER A 49 -3.55 4.81 -3.74
N VAL A 50 -4.56 4.17 -4.33
CA VAL A 50 -4.55 2.74 -4.62
C VAL A 50 -4.82 2.55 -6.10
N ARG A 51 -4.02 1.69 -6.73
CA ARG A 51 -4.21 1.32 -8.13
C ARG A 51 -4.08 -0.19 -8.29
N VAL A 52 -5.00 -0.77 -9.06
CA VAL A 52 -4.93 -2.19 -9.41
C VAL A 52 -3.83 -2.40 -10.44
N LEU A 53 -2.92 -3.30 -10.15
CA LEU A 53 -1.88 -3.73 -11.10
C LEU A 53 -2.30 -4.96 -11.87
N GLU A 54 -2.99 -5.88 -11.21
CA GLU A 54 -3.43 -7.14 -11.80
C GLU A 54 -4.67 -7.61 -11.07
N ALA A 55 -5.68 -8.05 -11.82
CA ALA A 55 -6.93 -8.54 -11.27
C ALA A 55 -6.99 -10.07 -11.30
N ASP A 56 -7.85 -10.62 -10.46
CA ASP A 56 -8.16 -12.06 -10.45
C ASP A 56 -6.93 -12.96 -10.30
N ILE A 57 -6.06 -12.60 -9.37
CA ILE A 57 -4.90 -13.43 -9.05
C ILE A 57 -5.17 -14.34 -7.87
N GLU A 58 -4.41 -15.41 -7.76
CA GLU A 58 -4.49 -16.34 -6.67
C GLU A 58 -3.57 -15.93 -5.51
N GLY A 59 -3.86 -16.50 -4.36
CA GLY A 59 -3.01 -16.36 -3.19
C GLY A 59 -3.71 -15.63 -2.05
N PRO A 60 -3.14 -15.70 -0.84
CA PRO A 60 -3.69 -15.00 0.31
C PRO A 60 -3.39 -13.50 0.22
N ALA A 61 -4.17 -12.71 0.95
CA ALA A 61 -3.86 -11.30 1.13
C ALA A 61 -2.50 -11.17 1.81
N GLN A 62 -1.60 -10.40 1.21
CA GLN A 62 -0.24 -10.27 1.73
C GLN A 62 0.45 -9.05 1.13
N VAL A 63 1.42 -8.51 1.87
CA VAL A 63 2.30 -7.46 1.37
C VAL A 63 3.47 -8.12 0.65
N LEU A 64 3.69 -7.74 -0.61
CA LEU A 64 4.77 -8.28 -1.43
C LEU A 64 6.03 -7.43 -1.33
N ASP A 65 5.87 -6.13 -1.25
CA ASP A 65 6.97 -5.17 -1.18
C ASP A 65 6.48 -3.90 -0.51
N CYS A 66 7.37 -3.22 0.20
CA CYS A 66 7.06 -1.97 0.85
C CYS A 66 8.34 -1.17 1.03
N GLY A 67 8.26 0.14 0.86
CA GLY A 67 9.42 0.97 1.06
C GLY A 67 9.11 2.45 0.92
N HIS A 68 10.17 3.24 0.87
CA HIS A 68 10.06 4.66 0.60
C HIS A 68 11.26 5.12 -0.20
N ARG A 69 11.09 6.26 -0.88
CA ARG A 69 12.17 6.90 -1.63
C ARG A 69 11.99 8.41 -1.57
N GLU A 70 13.06 9.14 -1.83
CA GLU A 70 12.99 10.59 -1.90
C GLU A 70 12.16 11.04 -3.11
N ALA A 71 11.34 12.04 -2.89
CA ALA A 71 10.50 12.60 -3.94
C ALA A 71 11.32 13.44 -4.92
#